data_6c87a790e6ef831c9139091d2be2dc91
#
_entry.id   6c87a790e6ef831c9139091d2be2dc91
#
_cell.length_a   1.000
_cell.length_b   1.000
_cell.length_c   1.000
_cell.angle_alpha   90.00
_cell.angle_beta   90.00
_cell.angle_gamma   90.00
#
_symmetry.space_group_name_H-M   'P 1'
#
loop_
_entity.id
_entity.type
_entity.pdbx_description
1 polymer ?
#
loop_
_entity_poly.entity_id
_entity_poly.type
_entity_poly.pdbx_seq_one_letter_code
_entity_poly.pdbx_strand_id
1 'polypeptide(L)'
;MRLIHPVTIRGMRTHALTVALGMLIVGFTALVLVALLPSNRVIALGLMGVSAALGIGVGTAMVWREARAARRRRKETGDDIARLLAPTLDDSYTLVLAPRLPGVPGDLAALLVGPAGVRALIARRWRGRFRVRGRGWEIDTRSRAGWIPTLTNPSFDADAVADAVGRWSRAAVDDPSVAITPAVAFPRPYSTVVLEEPVGEVVTTDNAPWWAQSIGRVQRIDAQRAARFVEAVLSASEAEATGAARSAAPRVA
;
A
#
# COMPACT_ATOMS: atom_id res chain seq x y z
N MET A 1 14.61 14.49 -10.71
CA MET A 1 13.37 14.02 -10.04
C MET A 1 13.39 14.42 -8.57
N ARG A 2 12.33 15.03 -8.09
CA ARG A 2 12.15 15.38 -6.67
C ARG A 2 11.47 14.24 -5.92
N LEU A 3 12.07 13.77 -4.83
CA LEU A 3 11.59 12.65 -4.03
C LEU A 3 10.96 13.18 -2.74
N ILE A 4 9.71 12.81 -2.47
CA ILE A 4 9.00 13.26 -1.27
C ILE A 4 8.43 12.04 -0.52
N HIS A 5 8.76 11.96 0.77
CA HIS A 5 8.18 11.00 1.70
C HIS A 5 7.19 11.74 2.61
N PRO A 6 5.88 11.53 2.50
CA PRO A 6 4.95 12.11 3.44
C PRO A 6 5.20 11.57 4.85
N VAL A 7 5.14 12.46 5.84
CA VAL A 7 5.39 12.12 7.25
C VAL A 7 4.34 11.11 7.72
N THR A 8 4.79 9.95 8.18
CA THR A 8 3.90 8.87 8.61
C THR A 8 3.71 8.89 10.12
N ILE A 9 2.73 9.63 10.62
CA ILE A 9 2.27 9.52 12.00
C ILE A 9 1.37 8.28 12.13
N ARG A 10 1.46 7.59 13.25
CA ARG A 10 0.92 6.26 13.54
C ARG A 10 -0.61 6.18 13.47
N GLY A 11 -1.20 5.53 12.49
CA GLY A 11 -2.61 5.12 12.51
C GLY A 11 -2.79 3.64 12.91
N MET A 12 -3.67 3.37 13.85
CA MET A 12 -3.85 2.08 14.54
C MET A 12 -5.26 1.48 14.30
N ARG A 13 -5.73 1.44 13.04
CA ARG A 13 -7.13 1.08 12.72
C ARG A 13 -7.45 -0.40 12.46
N THR A 14 -6.45 -1.29 12.31
CA THR A 14 -6.71 -2.72 11.99
C THR A 14 -6.77 -3.65 13.20
N HIS A 15 -6.87 -3.11 14.41
CA HIS A 15 -6.53 -3.86 15.62
C HIS A 15 -7.74 -4.34 16.45
N ALA A 16 -8.92 -3.83 16.19
CA ALA A 16 -10.11 -4.17 16.98
C ALA A 16 -10.51 -5.66 16.84
N LEU A 17 -10.38 -6.21 15.65
CA LEU A 17 -10.75 -7.61 15.37
C LEU A 17 -9.77 -8.61 16.00
N THR A 18 -8.47 -8.33 15.95
CA THR A 18 -7.44 -9.22 16.52
C THR A 18 -7.44 -9.16 18.05
N VAL A 19 -7.69 -7.97 18.61
CA VAL A 19 -7.88 -7.81 20.06
C VAL A 19 -9.16 -8.49 20.51
N ALA A 20 -10.27 -8.36 19.77
CA ALA A 20 -11.52 -9.02 20.07
C ALA A 20 -11.39 -10.55 20.01
N LEU A 21 -10.70 -11.10 19.01
CA LEU A 21 -10.44 -12.53 18.89
C LEU A 21 -9.54 -13.03 20.03
N GLY A 22 -8.51 -12.28 20.39
CA GLY A 22 -7.65 -12.56 21.53
C GLY A 22 -8.42 -12.56 22.86
N MET A 23 -9.30 -11.58 23.08
CA MET A 23 -10.18 -11.55 24.26
C MET A 23 -11.18 -12.72 24.29
N LEU A 24 -11.70 -13.15 23.15
CA LEU A 24 -12.63 -14.27 23.02
C LEU A 24 -11.96 -15.60 23.37
N ILE A 25 -10.73 -15.84 22.90
CA ILE A 25 -9.94 -17.02 23.23
C ILE A 25 -9.60 -17.05 24.72
N VAL A 26 -9.18 -15.90 25.29
CA VAL A 26 -8.87 -15.77 26.70
C VAL A 26 -10.10 -15.96 27.59
N GLY A 27 -11.23 -15.36 27.19
CA GLY A 27 -12.50 -15.53 27.89
C GLY A 27 -12.99 -16.98 27.87
N PHE A 28 -12.85 -17.67 26.75
CA PHE A 28 -13.21 -19.09 26.64
C PHE A 28 -12.28 -19.99 27.48
N THR A 29 -10.98 -19.76 27.45
CA THR A 29 -10.02 -20.51 28.26
C THR A 29 -10.25 -20.31 29.76
N ALA A 30 -10.59 -19.08 30.16
CA ALA A 30 -10.94 -18.75 31.54
C ALA A 30 -12.26 -19.44 31.99
N LEU A 31 -13.25 -19.50 31.12
CA LEU A 31 -14.53 -20.18 31.38
C LEU A 31 -14.34 -21.68 31.59
N VAL A 32 -13.53 -22.32 30.75
CA VAL A 32 -13.20 -23.75 30.85
C VAL A 32 -12.43 -24.05 32.15
N LEU A 33 -11.47 -23.19 32.52
CA LEU A 33 -10.71 -23.34 33.77
C LEU A 33 -11.60 -23.22 35.03
N VAL A 34 -12.52 -22.24 35.03
CA VAL A 34 -13.50 -22.07 36.13
C VAL A 34 -14.44 -23.28 36.27
N ALA A 35 -14.82 -23.86 35.13
CA ALA A 35 -15.71 -25.07 35.12
C ALA A 35 -14.99 -26.32 35.62
N LEU A 36 -13.66 -26.41 35.49
CA LEU A 36 -12.86 -27.58 35.85
C LEU A 36 -12.29 -27.55 37.29
N LEU A 37 -12.35 -26.40 38.00
CA LEU A 37 -11.75 -26.21 39.34
C LEU A 37 -12.79 -25.80 40.39
N PRO A 38 -13.53 -26.75 40.99
CA PRO A 38 -14.64 -26.41 41.86
C PRO A 38 -14.30 -25.93 43.27
N SER A 39 -13.03 -25.99 43.72
CA SER A 39 -12.73 -25.84 45.16
C SER A 39 -11.92 -24.59 45.58
N ASN A 40 -11.48 -23.72 44.70
CA ASN A 40 -10.70 -22.52 45.15
C ASN A 40 -10.90 -21.30 44.25
N ARG A 41 -11.95 -20.52 44.52
CA ARG A 41 -12.33 -19.32 43.75
C ARG A 41 -11.21 -18.27 43.61
N VAL A 42 -10.35 -18.14 44.62
CA VAL A 42 -9.26 -17.13 44.60
C VAL A 42 -8.15 -17.53 43.60
N ILE A 43 -7.81 -18.80 43.52
CA ILE A 43 -6.80 -19.30 42.55
C ILE A 43 -7.37 -19.21 41.13
N ALA A 44 -8.67 -19.52 40.95
CA ALA A 44 -9.32 -19.39 39.63
C ALA A 44 -9.34 -17.94 39.13
N LEU A 45 -9.66 -16.96 40.00
CA LEU A 45 -9.64 -15.54 39.66
C LEU A 45 -8.20 -15.03 39.35
N GLY A 46 -7.21 -15.49 40.12
CA GLY A 46 -5.81 -15.16 39.85
C GLY A 46 -5.32 -15.70 38.49
N LEU A 47 -5.62 -16.96 38.15
CA LEU A 47 -5.31 -17.56 36.86
C LEU A 47 -6.04 -16.89 35.70
N MET A 48 -7.30 -16.49 35.90
CA MET A 48 -8.04 -15.68 34.92
C MET A 48 -7.37 -14.35 34.64
N GLY A 49 -6.94 -13.63 35.67
CA GLY A 49 -6.24 -12.35 35.52
C GLY A 49 -4.92 -12.48 34.74
N VAL A 50 -4.12 -13.49 35.07
CA VAL A 50 -2.86 -13.77 34.37
C VAL A 50 -3.10 -14.17 32.92
N SER A 51 -4.08 -15.04 32.65
CA SER A 51 -4.41 -15.46 31.28
C SER A 51 -4.93 -14.30 30.43
N ALA A 52 -5.76 -13.42 31.00
CA ALA A 52 -6.25 -12.21 30.35
C ALA A 52 -5.10 -11.25 30.01
N ALA A 53 -4.19 -10.99 30.96
CA ALA A 53 -3.04 -10.14 30.77
C ALA A 53 -2.11 -10.68 29.69
N LEU A 54 -1.82 -11.99 29.69
CA LEU A 54 -1.02 -12.65 28.66
C LEU A 54 -1.69 -12.59 27.27
N GLY A 55 -2.99 -12.84 27.18
CA GLY A 55 -3.73 -12.75 25.91
C GLY A 55 -3.73 -11.34 25.32
N ILE A 56 -3.94 -10.31 26.14
CA ILE A 56 -3.84 -8.91 25.71
C ILE A 56 -2.41 -8.57 25.30
N GLY A 57 -1.41 -9.02 26.06
CA GLY A 57 0.00 -8.79 25.76
C GLY A 57 0.43 -9.43 24.44
N VAL A 58 0.08 -10.69 24.21
CA VAL A 58 0.38 -11.40 22.95
C VAL A 58 -0.39 -10.80 21.77
N GLY A 59 -1.68 -10.50 21.94
CA GLY A 59 -2.51 -9.88 20.90
C GLY A 59 -1.96 -8.50 20.48
N THR A 60 -1.63 -7.65 21.44
CA THR A 60 -1.03 -6.34 21.15
C THR A 60 0.34 -6.45 20.49
N ALA A 61 1.18 -7.40 20.93
CA ALA A 61 2.50 -7.64 20.34
C ALA A 61 2.40 -8.14 18.89
N MET A 62 1.48 -9.07 18.57
CA MET A 62 1.26 -9.55 17.21
C MET A 62 0.82 -8.42 16.29
N VAL A 63 -0.17 -7.65 16.71
CA VAL A 63 -0.66 -6.48 16.01
C VAL A 63 0.44 -5.46 15.75
N TRP A 64 1.28 -5.22 16.75
CA TRP A 64 2.41 -4.30 16.64
C TRP A 64 3.47 -4.79 15.64
N ARG A 65 3.75 -6.10 15.64
CA ARG A 65 4.64 -6.73 14.67
C ARG A 65 4.11 -6.62 13.24
N GLU A 66 2.83 -6.91 13.01
CA GLU A 66 2.22 -6.80 11.69
C GLU A 66 2.21 -5.36 11.17
N ALA A 67 1.83 -4.39 12.01
CA ALA A 67 1.86 -2.98 11.66
C ALA A 67 3.28 -2.49 11.34
N ARG A 68 4.29 -2.98 12.08
CA ARG A 68 5.69 -2.67 11.84
C ARG A 68 6.20 -3.30 10.55
N ALA A 69 5.83 -4.55 10.29
CA ALA A 69 6.16 -5.26 9.05
C ALA A 69 5.53 -4.59 7.82
N ALA A 70 4.25 -4.21 7.91
CA ALA A 70 3.56 -3.51 6.82
C ALA A 70 4.20 -2.15 6.50
N ARG A 71 4.63 -1.39 7.51
CA ARG A 71 5.36 -0.12 7.32
C ARG A 71 6.71 -0.33 6.67
N ARG A 72 7.46 -1.32 7.16
CA ARG A 72 8.75 -1.68 6.60
C ARG A 72 8.60 -2.06 5.12
N ARG A 73 7.62 -2.90 4.79
CA ARG A 73 7.32 -3.30 3.41
C ARG A 73 6.97 -2.10 2.53
N ARG A 74 6.14 -1.15 3.02
CA ARG A 74 5.80 0.08 2.28
C ARG A 74 7.03 0.95 2.03
N LYS A 75 7.86 1.17 3.05
CA LYS A 75 9.11 1.92 2.90
C LYS A 75 10.02 1.26 1.88
N GLU A 76 10.29 -0.04 2.03
CA GLU A 76 11.11 -0.80 1.10
C GLU A 76 10.55 -0.76 -0.33
N THR A 77 9.24 -0.80 -0.49
CA THR A 77 8.59 -0.69 -1.81
C THR A 77 8.78 0.70 -2.41
N GLY A 78 8.64 1.75 -1.60
CA GLY A 78 8.92 3.12 -2.02
C GLY A 78 10.37 3.31 -2.44
N ASP A 79 11.29 2.84 -1.62
CA ASP A 79 12.74 2.90 -1.92
C ASP A 79 13.10 2.11 -3.19
N ASP A 80 12.43 0.96 -3.43
CA ASP A 80 12.60 0.17 -4.65
C ASP A 80 12.09 0.94 -5.89
N ILE A 81 10.92 1.59 -5.80
CA ILE A 81 10.39 2.43 -6.89
C ILE A 81 11.29 3.65 -7.13
N ALA A 82 11.75 4.30 -6.07
CA ALA A 82 12.65 5.43 -6.20
C ALA A 82 13.94 5.04 -6.94
N ARG A 83 14.55 3.90 -6.58
CA ARG A 83 15.73 3.38 -7.27
C ARG A 83 15.48 3.01 -8.72
N LEU A 84 14.27 2.54 -9.05
CA LEU A 84 13.87 2.22 -10.42
C LEU A 84 13.76 3.48 -11.28
N LEU A 85 13.14 4.53 -10.75
CA LEU A 85 12.75 5.70 -11.54
C LEU A 85 13.74 6.88 -11.44
N ALA A 86 14.49 7.02 -10.34
CA ALA A 86 15.39 8.15 -10.14
C ALA A 86 16.45 8.33 -11.24
N PRO A 87 17.05 7.25 -11.78
CA PRO A 87 18.04 7.39 -12.85
C PRO A 87 17.46 7.80 -14.20
N THR A 88 16.13 7.69 -14.38
CA THR A 88 15.48 7.78 -15.69
C THR A 88 14.64 9.03 -15.88
N LEU A 89 14.26 9.70 -14.81
CA LEU A 89 13.39 10.89 -14.82
C LEU A 89 14.19 12.15 -14.46
N ASP A 90 13.88 13.25 -15.12
CA ASP A 90 14.47 14.57 -14.87
C ASP A 90 13.81 15.29 -13.67
N ASP A 91 14.26 16.51 -13.37
CA ASP A 91 13.79 17.31 -12.24
C ASP A 91 12.38 17.90 -12.41
N SER A 92 11.79 17.78 -13.59
CA SER A 92 10.40 18.18 -13.83
C SER A 92 9.38 17.23 -13.20
N TYR A 93 9.82 16.04 -12.76
CA TYR A 93 8.99 15.05 -12.11
C TYR A 93 9.17 15.04 -10.59
N THR A 94 8.05 14.90 -9.89
CA THR A 94 8.00 14.68 -8.44
C THR A 94 7.42 13.30 -8.16
N LEU A 95 8.15 12.49 -7.42
CA LEU A 95 7.71 11.17 -6.95
C LEU A 95 7.34 11.24 -5.48
N VAL A 96 6.04 11.10 -5.18
CA VAL A 96 5.51 11.04 -3.82
C VAL A 96 5.37 9.57 -3.43
N LEU A 97 6.15 9.11 -2.46
CA LEU A 97 6.23 7.71 -2.06
C LEU A 97 5.18 7.37 -1.00
N ALA A 98 4.48 6.26 -1.22
CA ALA A 98 3.50 5.70 -0.30
C ALA A 98 2.51 6.73 0.30
N PRO A 99 1.90 7.62 -0.52
CA PRO A 99 0.97 8.63 -0.02
C PRO A 99 -0.25 7.96 0.60
N ARG A 100 -0.86 8.63 1.57
CA ARG A 100 -2.11 8.20 2.18
C ARG A 100 -3.19 9.18 1.80
N LEU A 101 -4.12 8.72 1.01
CA LEU A 101 -5.22 9.53 0.54
C LEU A 101 -6.54 8.94 1.02
N PRO A 102 -7.49 9.75 1.51
CA PRO A 102 -8.80 9.28 1.94
C PRO A 102 -9.52 8.52 0.83
N GLY A 103 -10.02 7.32 1.14
CA GLY A 103 -10.76 6.49 0.18
C GLY A 103 -9.93 5.82 -0.91
N VAL A 104 -8.60 5.96 -0.88
CA VAL A 104 -7.70 5.30 -1.84
C VAL A 104 -7.15 4.00 -1.23
N PRO A 105 -7.18 2.87 -1.98
CA PRO A 105 -6.66 1.59 -1.51
C PRO A 105 -5.20 1.66 -1.07
N GLY A 106 -4.86 0.83 -0.09
CA GLY A 106 -3.51 0.76 0.47
C GLY A 106 -2.41 0.28 -0.49
N ASP A 107 -2.78 -0.19 -1.67
CA ASP A 107 -1.88 -0.68 -2.72
C ASP A 107 -1.20 0.45 -3.52
N LEU A 108 -1.64 1.70 -3.35
CA LEU A 108 -0.96 2.87 -3.91
C LEU A 108 0.46 2.95 -3.35
N ALA A 109 1.44 2.63 -4.19
CA ALA A 109 2.84 2.57 -3.80
C ALA A 109 3.54 3.92 -4.00
N ALA A 110 3.18 4.66 -5.06
CA ALA A 110 3.69 6.00 -5.33
C ALA A 110 2.76 6.77 -6.26
N LEU A 111 2.90 8.10 -6.26
CA LEU A 111 2.36 8.99 -7.27
C LEU A 111 3.53 9.68 -7.98
N LEU A 112 3.59 9.51 -9.29
CA LEU A 112 4.51 10.27 -10.13
C LEU A 112 3.75 11.44 -10.74
N VAL A 113 4.17 12.64 -10.43
CA VAL A 113 3.55 13.90 -10.89
C VAL A 113 4.56 14.68 -11.71
N GLY A 114 4.20 15.08 -12.91
CA GLY A 114 5.08 15.84 -13.79
C GLY A 114 4.35 16.32 -15.04
N PRO A 115 5.06 16.86 -16.04
CA PRO A 115 4.48 17.42 -17.25
C PRO A 115 3.53 16.46 -17.97
N ALA A 116 3.82 15.18 -17.93
CA ALA A 116 3.00 14.12 -18.53
C ALA A 116 1.70 13.79 -17.78
N GLY A 117 1.37 14.50 -16.70
CA GLY A 117 0.22 14.24 -15.85
C GLY A 117 0.59 13.47 -14.58
N VAL A 118 -0.39 12.78 -14.01
CA VAL A 118 -0.22 12.00 -12.78
C VAL A 118 -0.32 10.52 -13.07
N ARG A 119 0.64 9.75 -12.54
CA ARG A 119 0.60 8.30 -12.60
C ARG A 119 0.45 7.71 -11.21
N ALA A 120 -0.59 6.89 -11.04
CA ALA A 120 -0.80 6.12 -9.82
C ALA A 120 -0.09 4.77 -9.96
N LEU A 121 1.02 4.60 -9.24
CA LEU A 121 1.83 3.40 -9.32
C LEU A 121 1.45 2.43 -8.21
N ILE A 122 1.12 1.20 -8.60
CA ILE A 122 1.15 0.06 -7.70
C ILE A 122 2.45 -0.71 -7.92
N ALA A 123 2.95 -1.37 -6.88
CA ALA A 123 4.17 -2.17 -7.01
C ALA A 123 3.88 -3.65 -6.79
N ARG A 124 4.47 -4.48 -7.64
CA ARG A 124 4.46 -5.94 -7.48
C ARG A 124 5.87 -6.44 -7.25
N ARG A 125 6.03 -7.23 -6.18
CA ARG A 125 7.32 -7.81 -5.76
C ARG A 125 7.32 -9.32 -6.03
N TRP A 126 6.62 -9.73 -7.09
CA TRP A 126 6.55 -11.12 -7.51
C TRP A 126 7.92 -11.62 -7.96
N ARG A 127 8.14 -12.90 -7.85
CA ARG A 127 9.36 -13.55 -8.32
C ARG A 127 9.01 -14.52 -9.42
N GLY A 128 9.78 -14.50 -10.49
CA GLY A 128 9.59 -15.41 -11.62
C GLY A 128 9.47 -14.70 -12.95
N ARG A 129 9.01 -15.44 -13.94
CA ARG A 129 8.80 -14.93 -15.28
C ARG A 129 7.30 -14.74 -15.53
N PHE A 130 6.93 -13.55 -15.93
CA PHE A 130 5.55 -13.15 -16.19
C PHE A 130 5.40 -12.69 -17.62
N ARG A 131 4.19 -12.79 -18.16
CA ARG A 131 3.81 -12.25 -19.45
C ARG A 131 2.56 -11.43 -19.30
N VAL A 132 2.54 -10.28 -19.97
CA VAL A 132 1.37 -9.40 -20.06
C VAL A 132 0.94 -9.37 -21.51
N ARG A 133 -0.28 -9.82 -21.80
CA ARG A 133 -0.91 -9.75 -23.11
C ARG A 133 -2.22 -8.97 -23.00
N GLY A 134 -2.29 -7.79 -23.62
CA GLY A 134 -3.40 -6.89 -23.41
C GLY A 134 -3.57 -6.53 -21.94
N ARG A 135 -4.67 -6.94 -21.31
CA ARG A 135 -4.93 -6.84 -19.86
C ARG A 135 -4.65 -8.13 -19.08
N GLY A 136 -4.34 -9.22 -19.76
CA GLY A 136 -4.10 -10.53 -19.15
C GLY A 136 -2.70 -10.64 -18.54
N TRP A 137 -2.61 -11.26 -17.37
CA TRP A 137 -1.35 -11.56 -16.69
C TRP A 137 -1.18 -13.07 -16.55
N GLU A 138 -0.03 -13.58 -16.92
CA GLU A 138 0.31 -14.98 -16.86
C GLU A 138 1.67 -15.18 -16.21
N ILE A 139 1.84 -16.31 -15.53
CA ILE A 139 3.10 -16.75 -14.94
C ILE A 139 3.61 -18.00 -15.66
N ASP A 140 4.90 -18.03 -15.94
CA ASP A 140 5.59 -19.21 -16.47
C ASP A 140 5.84 -20.20 -15.33
N THR A 141 5.12 -21.32 -15.35
CA THR A 141 5.26 -22.38 -14.34
C THR A 141 6.51 -23.23 -14.53
N ARG A 142 7.25 -23.04 -15.65
CA ARG A 142 8.39 -23.89 -16.05
C ARG A 142 8.04 -25.39 -16.11
N SER A 143 6.76 -25.71 -16.22
CA SER A 143 6.21 -27.05 -16.35
C SER A 143 5.61 -27.24 -17.75
N ARG A 144 5.08 -28.44 -18.01
CA ARG A 144 4.34 -28.72 -19.26
C ARG A 144 3.13 -27.82 -19.47
N ALA A 145 2.58 -27.25 -18.40
CA ALA A 145 1.47 -26.29 -18.47
C ALA A 145 1.89 -24.94 -19.07
N GLY A 146 3.20 -24.62 -19.06
CA GLY A 146 3.73 -23.38 -19.62
C GLY A 146 3.19 -22.14 -18.89
N TRP A 147 2.56 -21.25 -19.64
CA TRP A 147 1.96 -20.02 -19.13
C TRP A 147 0.56 -20.26 -18.59
N ILE A 148 0.31 -19.87 -17.36
CA ILE A 148 -1.01 -19.92 -16.72
C ILE A 148 -1.41 -18.54 -16.20
N PRO A 149 -2.73 -18.22 -16.15
CA PRO A 149 -3.20 -16.96 -15.58
C PRO A 149 -2.73 -16.79 -14.13
N THR A 150 -2.38 -15.57 -13.76
CA THR A 150 -2.07 -15.23 -12.36
C THR A 150 -3.35 -15.17 -11.52
N LEU A 151 -3.24 -15.46 -10.21
CA LEU A 151 -4.38 -15.41 -9.27
C LEU A 151 -4.96 -14.00 -9.11
N THR A 152 -4.15 -12.97 -9.27
CA THR A 152 -4.57 -11.57 -9.20
C THR A 152 -4.12 -10.87 -10.48
N ASN A 153 -4.87 -9.86 -10.89
CA ASN A 153 -4.56 -9.09 -12.09
C ASN A 153 -4.09 -7.68 -11.72
N PRO A 154 -2.77 -7.41 -11.79
CA PRO A 154 -2.23 -6.10 -11.44
C PRO A 154 -2.79 -4.94 -12.26
N SER A 155 -3.21 -5.16 -13.51
CA SER A 155 -3.80 -4.10 -14.32
C SER A 155 -5.12 -3.62 -13.73
N PHE A 156 -5.99 -4.53 -13.28
CA PHE A 156 -7.25 -4.15 -12.63
C PHE A 156 -7.02 -3.49 -11.26
N ASP A 157 -6.03 -3.96 -10.51
CA ASP A 157 -5.67 -3.32 -9.24
C ASP A 157 -5.14 -1.90 -9.46
N ALA A 158 -4.34 -1.68 -10.52
CA ALA A 158 -3.84 -0.36 -10.90
C ALA A 158 -4.97 0.58 -11.36
N ASP A 159 -5.89 0.07 -12.17
CA ASP A 159 -7.08 0.82 -12.61
C ASP A 159 -7.91 1.26 -11.40
N ALA A 160 -8.20 0.34 -10.48
CA ALA A 160 -8.98 0.64 -9.27
C ALA A 160 -8.32 1.71 -8.37
N VAL A 161 -6.99 1.65 -8.25
CA VAL A 161 -6.20 2.66 -7.51
C VAL A 161 -6.22 3.99 -8.23
N ALA A 162 -6.03 4.02 -9.55
CA ALA A 162 -6.04 5.25 -10.35
C ALA A 162 -7.43 5.91 -10.31
N ASP A 163 -8.51 5.15 -10.41
CA ASP A 163 -9.87 5.62 -10.28
C ASP A 163 -10.15 6.23 -8.89
N ALA A 164 -9.65 5.58 -7.83
CA ALA A 164 -9.78 6.08 -6.48
C ALA A 164 -9.00 7.40 -6.28
N VAL A 165 -7.78 7.50 -6.79
CA VAL A 165 -6.99 8.74 -6.81
C VAL A 165 -7.71 9.81 -7.61
N GLY A 166 -8.30 9.47 -8.77
CA GLY A 166 -9.08 10.38 -9.58
C GLY A 166 -10.33 10.92 -8.86
N ARG A 167 -11.06 10.06 -8.13
CA ARG A 167 -12.19 10.50 -7.29
C ARG A 167 -11.73 11.45 -6.18
N TRP A 168 -10.66 11.08 -5.49
CA TRP A 168 -10.08 11.91 -4.45
C TRP A 168 -9.62 13.27 -5.02
N SER A 169 -8.92 13.27 -6.14
CA SER A 169 -8.42 14.48 -6.79
C SER A 169 -9.54 15.46 -7.15
N ARG A 170 -10.63 14.97 -7.72
CA ARG A 170 -11.80 15.82 -8.04
C ARG A 170 -12.44 16.46 -6.80
N ALA A 171 -12.35 15.79 -5.66
CA ALA A 171 -12.91 16.31 -4.40
C ALA A 171 -11.96 17.26 -3.64
N ALA A 172 -10.65 17.10 -3.81
CA ALA A 172 -9.64 17.76 -2.99
C ALA A 172 -8.86 18.85 -3.75
N VAL A 173 -8.70 18.68 -5.07
CA VAL A 173 -8.01 19.63 -5.94
C VAL A 173 -9.07 20.20 -6.87
N ASP A 174 -9.35 21.47 -6.79
CA ASP A 174 -10.38 22.14 -7.58
C ASP A 174 -9.99 22.25 -9.09
N ASP A 175 -9.48 21.14 -9.62
CA ASP A 175 -9.07 20.98 -11.01
C ASP A 175 -9.40 19.56 -11.51
N PRO A 176 -10.58 19.35 -12.12
CA PRO A 176 -11.01 18.04 -12.63
C PRO A 176 -10.22 17.59 -13.87
N SER A 177 -9.38 18.44 -14.44
CA SER A 177 -8.67 18.15 -15.70
C SER A 177 -7.43 17.27 -15.54
N VAL A 178 -6.98 16.97 -14.30
CA VAL A 178 -5.79 16.15 -14.07
C VAL A 178 -6.11 14.69 -14.35
N ALA A 179 -5.64 14.18 -15.49
CA ALA A 179 -5.77 12.78 -15.83
C ALA A 179 -4.84 11.91 -14.95
N ILE A 180 -5.44 10.91 -14.30
CA ILE A 180 -4.69 9.91 -13.52
C ILE A 180 -4.50 8.67 -14.38
N THR A 181 -3.27 8.30 -14.66
CA THR A 181 -2.92 7.12 -15.45
C THR A 181 -2.50 5.99 -14.52
N PRO A 182 -3.09 4.78 -14.63
CA PRO A 182 -2.65 3.63 -13.87
C PRO A 182 -1.30 3.12 -14.37
N ALA A 183 -0.41 2.69 -13.46
CA ALA A 183 0.85 2.06 -13.81
C ALA A 183 1.20 0.94 -12.82
N VAL A 184 1.75 -0.15 -13.35
CA VAL A 184 2.23 -1.29 -12.56
C VAL A 184 3.75 -1.30 -12.58
N ALA A 185 4.40 -1.24 -11.41
CA ALA A 185 5.84 -1.26 -11.29
C ALA A 185 6.35 -2.61 -10.77
N PHE A 186 7.39 -3.13 -11.41
CA PHE A 186 8.20 -4.27 -10.97
C PHE A 186 9.62 -3.79 -10.65
N PRO A 187 9.84 -3.26 -9.46
CA PRO A 187 11.08 -2.54 -9.16
C PRO A 187 12.27 -3.46 -8.83
N ARG A 188 12.12 -4.78 -8.94
CA ARG A 188 13.18 -5.71 -8.56
C ARG A 188 13.64 -6.59 -9.72
N PRO A 189 14.96 -6.86 -9.83
CA PRO A 189 15.55 -7.56 -10.98
C PRO A 189 15.23 -9.06 -11.06
N TYR A 190 14.62 -9.64 -10.01
CA TYR A 190 14.27 -11.07 -10.00
C TYR A 190 12.89 -11.38 -10.60
N SER A 191 12.24 -10.37 -11.18
CA SER A 191 10.99 -10.51 -11.94
C SER A 191 11.25 -10.16 -13.40
N THR A 192 11.15 -11.13 -14.28
CA THR A 192 11.18 -10.86 -15.72
C THR A 192 9.75 -10.72 -16.22
N VAL A 193 9.43 -9.61 -16.87
CA VAL A 193 8.09 -9.37 -17.41
C VAL A 193 8.19 -9.19 -18.93
N VAL A 194 7.60 -10.13 -19.66
CA VAL A 194 7.46 -10.06 -21.12
C VAL A 194 6.20 -9.24 -21.43
N LEU A 195 6.35 -8.17 -22.19
CA LEU A 195 5.26 -7.28 -22.58
C LEU A 195 4.82 -7.59 -24.01
N GLU A 196 3.61 -8.13 -24.15
CA GLU A 196 2.98 -8.39 -25.43
C GLU A 196 1.75 -7.47 -25.56
N GLU A 197 1.95 -6.30 -26.16
CA GLU A 197 0.91 -5.29 -26.39
C GLU A 197 0.09 -4.95 -25.11
N PRO A 198 0.73 -4.58 -23.99
CA PRO A 198 0.03 -4.27 -22.75
C PRO A 198 -0.89 -3.05 -22.95
N VAL A 199 -2.13 -3.15 -22.48
CA VAL A 199 -3.09 -2.01 -22.53
C VAL A 199 -2.73 -0.94 -21.52
N GLY A 200 -2.13 -1.31 -20.37
CA GLY A 200 -1.71 -0.39 -19.32
C GLY A 200 -0.21 -0.15 -19.27
N GLU A 201 0.21 0.87 -18.53
CA GLU A 201 1.62 1.14 -18.31
C GLU A 201 2.23 0.10 -17.36
N VAL A 202 3.29 -0.58 -17.81
CA VAL A 202 4.06 -1.54 -16.99
C VAL A 202 5.52 -1.12 -16.99
N VAL A 203 6.08 -0.91 -15.79
CA VAL A 203 7.45 -0.43 -15.59
C VAL A 203 8.27 -1.50 -14.89
N THR A 204 9.36 -1.89 -15.52
CA THR A 204 10.30 -2.90 -15.01
C THR A 204 11.71 -2.33 -14.96
N THR A 205 12.63 -3.05 -14.36
CA THR A 205 14.06 -2.68 -14.40
C THR A 205 14.61 -2.60 -15.82
N ASP A 206 14.05 -3.39 -16.73
CA ASP A 206 14.56 -3.50 -18.09
C ASP A 206 14.02 -2.41 -19.02
N ASN A 207 12.78 -1.94 -18.78
CA ASN A 207 12.14 -0.97 -19.65
C ASN A 207 12.01 0.45 -19.06
N ALA A 208 12.41 0.67 -17.82
CA ALA A 208 12.24 1.97 -17.15
C ALA A 208 12.81 3.16 -17.93
N PRO A 209 14.01 3.10 -18.55
CA PRO A 209 14.52 4.21 -19.35
C PRO A 209 13.65 4.53 -20.58
N TRP A 210 13.22 3.49 -21.29
CA TRP A 210 12.33 3.65 -22.44
C TRP A 210 10.94 4.18 -22.02
N TRP A 211 10.39 3.65 -20.95
CA TRP A 211 9.11 4.12 -20.40
C TRP A 211 9.19 5.59 -19.99
N ALA A 212 10.24 5.99 -19.25
CA ALA A 212 10.47 7.39 -18.87
C ALA A 212 10.56 8.32 -20.09
N GLN A 213 11.28 7.90 -21.11
CA GLN A 213 11.37 8.66 -22.36
C GLN A 213 10.01 8.77 -23.07
N SER A 214 9.19 7.69 -23.05
CA SER A 214 7.88 7.67 -23.71
C SER A 214 6.90 8.62 -23.04
N ILE A 215 6.88 8.68 -21.71
CA ILE A 215 6.01 9.59 -20.97
C ILE A 215 6.46 11.05 -21.11
N GLY A 216 7.76 11.31 -21.21
CA GLY A 216 8.32 12.66 -21.34
C GLY A 216 7.94 13.39 -22.65
N ARG A 217 7.44 12.65 -23.65
CA ARG A 217 7.00 13.24 -24.94
C ARG A 217 5.65 13.92 -24.89
N VAL A 218 4.88 13.75 -23.81
CA VAL A 218 3.51 14.25 -23.70
C VAL A 218 3.43 15.26 -22.57
N GLN A 219 3.07 16.50 -22.89
CA GLN A 219 2.77 17.52 -21.89
C GLN A 219 1.25 17.62 -21.71
N ARG A 220 0.75 17.27 -20.51
CA ARG A 220 -0.66 17.28 -20.15
C ARG A 220 -1.02 18.30 -19.09
N ILE A 221 -0.07 18.61 -18.20
CA ILE A 221 -0.24 19.59 -17.13
C ILE A 221 0.95 20.52 -17.07
N ASP A 222 0.74 21.75 -16.63
CA ASP A 222 1.83 22.71 -16.38
C ASP A 222 2.44 22.52 -14.98
N ALA A 223 3.59 23.14 -14.77
CA ALA A 223 4.34 23.01 -13.53
C ALA A 223 3.58 23.51 -12.29
N GLN A 224 2.74 24.55 -12.44
CA GLN A 224 1.95 25.10 -11.34
C GLN A 224 0.84 24.13 -10.91
N ARG A 225 0.15 23.50 -11.87
CA ARG A 225 -0.84 22.46 -11.58
C ARG A 225 -0.21 21.25 -10.94
N ALA A 226 0.95 20.82 -11.46
CA ALA A 226 1.71 19.73 -10.87
C ALA A 226 2.07 20.03 -9.40
N ALA A 227 2.57 21.24 -9.11
CA ALA A 227 2.92 21.65 -7.76
C ALA A 227 1.70 21.67 -6.82
N ARG A 228 0.56 22.24 -7.26
CA ARG A 228 -0.69 22.25 -6.48
C ARG A 228 -1.19 20.84 -6.17
N PHE A 229 -1.11 19.94 -7.16
CA PHE A 229 -1.49 18.54 -6.95
C PHE A 229 -0.61 17.87 -5.90
N VAL A 230 0.72 18.06 -5.97
CA VAL A 230 1.65 17.52 -4.97
C VAL A 230 1.36 18.08 -3.58
N GLU A 231 1.13 19.37 -3.45
CA GLU A 231 0.79 20.02 -2.17
C GLU A 231 -0.50 19.43 -1.56
N ALA A 232 -1.55 19.26 -2.38
CA ALA A 232 -2.78 18.63 -1.94
C ALA A 232 -2.57 17.18 -1.47
N VAL A 233 -1.74 16.40 -2.16
CA VAL A 233 -1.38 15.02 -1.77
C VAL A 233 -0.67 15.00 -0.42
N LEU A 234 0.28 15.92 -0.20
CA LEU A 234 1.02 16.00 1.06
C LEU A 234 0.11 16.40 2.21
N SER A 235 -0.69 17.44 2.05
CA SER A 235 -1.66 17.89 3.05
C SER A 235 -2.67 16.80 3.41
N ALA A 236 -3.22 16.10 2.42
CA ALA A 236 -4.13 14.98 2.66
C ALA A 236 -3.44 13.81 3.40
N SER A 237 -2.20 13.50 3.04
CA SER A 237 -1.43 12.43 3.68
C SER A 237 -1.10 12.76 5.15
N GLU A 238 -0.83 14.01 5.47
CA GLU A 238 -0.60 14.50 6.84
C GLU A 238 -1.90 14.49 7.66
N ALA A 239 -3.01 14.95 7.07
CA ALA A 239 -4.33 14.95 7.70
C ALA A 239 -4.78 13.52 8.05
N GLU A 240 -4.63 12.58 7.11
CA GLU A 240 -4.94 11.15 7.33
C GLU A 240 -4.06 10.55 8.43
N ALA A 241 -2.77 10.90 8.46
CA ALA A 241 -1.84 10.48 9.51
C ALA A 241 -2.26 11.02 10.89
N THR A 242 -2.64 12.30 10.98
CA THR A 242 -3.07 12.96 12.21
C THR A 242 -4.45 12.48 12.66
N GLY A 243 -5.40 12.31 11.74
CA GLY A 243 -6.74 11.79 12.04
C GLY A 243 -6.70 10.37 12.58
N ALA A 244 -5.84 9.52 12.02
CA ALA A 244 -5.58 8.19 12.54
C ALA A 244 -4.95 8.20 13.95
N ALA A 245 -4.09 9.17 14.24
CA ALA A 245 -3.50 9.34 15.58
C ALA A 245 -4.53 9.77 16.62
N ARG A 246 -5.41 10.72 16.29
CA ARG A 246 -6.51 11.18 17.21
C ARG A 246 -7.53 10.07 17.49
N SER A 247 -7.87 9.25 16.50
CA SER A 247 -8.79 8.11 16.68
C SER A 247 -8.20 6.98 17.52
N ALA A 248 -6.89 6.96 17.72
CA ALA A 248 -6.17 5.96 18.52
C ALA A 248 -5.92 6.39 19.96
N ALA A 249 -6.13 7.68 20.30
CA ALA A 249 -6.03 8.15 21.67
C ALA A 249 -7.19 7.60 22.50
N PRO A 250 -6.95 7.02 23.70
CA PRO A 250 -8.01 6.61 24.58
C PRO A 250 -8.83 7.84 24.98
N ARG A 251 -10.16 7.76 24.81
CA ARG A 251 -11.06 8.76 25.40
C ARG A 251 -10.98 8.56 26.91
N VAL A 252 -10.22 9.42 27.57
CA VAL A 252 -10.26 9.55 29.03
C VAL A 252 -11.61 10.16 29.33
N ALA A 253 -12.54 9.34 29.86
CA ALA A 253 -13.80 9.76 30.40
C ALA A 253 -13.60 10.10 31.90
#